data_a85a168b607a5cde954490905a55742c
#
_entry.id   a85a168b607a5cde954490905a55742c
#
_cell.length_a   1.000
_cell.length_b   1.000
_cell.length_c   1.000
_cell.angle_alpha   90.00
_cell.angle_beta   90.00
_cell.angle_gamma   90.00
#
_symmetry.space_group_name_H-M   'P 1'
#
loop_
_entity.id
_entity.type
_entity.pdbx_description
1 polymer ?
#
loop_
_entity_poly.entity_id
_entity_poly.type
_entity_poly.pdbx_seq_one_letter_code
_entity_poly.pdbx_strand_id
1 'polypeptide(L)'
;MLPCYIVKDLLPSYLDHLTGPETEADIQEHLASCPDCRAVRDAMAADLGAEKAPPPKLNFLKRLRWQQRLGAVLSVAVTLLCLVGLYRAEYCYNLTSTAEIEALIQEDLASNSLAEFPKGGEVDVLETTTVKDRMFILYQIEQNGTFNRQGLYEFQRGIFGRYRFRQSHNEVYPLIITSLTEIGKQQYLEIYAANWPEEAAGFAVFPGYHPPSYAGEEDILPDISTLTPAYEGTAEKSILQVIPVTEEQVQAGLYGSSSVVYYDAEGSPLNTWALIERYQTETDGFGGGGATAAETGAIYVWCGIVIVLGIVMVRYFLCPEPKKERKKAGKPENQPQ
;
A
#
# COMPACT_ATOMS: atom_id res chain seq x y z
N MET A 1 -26.18 -84.60 -14.38
CA MET A 1 -25.71 -83.99 -15.65
C MET A 1 -26.60 -82.82 -16.00
N LEU A 2 -26.07 -81.64 -16.16
CA LEU A 2 -26.80 -80.39 -16.45
C LEU A 2 -27.29 -80.44 -17.94
N PRO A 3 -28.50 -79.92 -18.26
CA PRO A 3 -28.95 -79.75 -19.62
C PRO A 3 -28.14 -78.69 -20.36
N CYS A 4 -27.96 -78.90 -21.74
CA CYS A 4 -27.11 -78.02 -22.58
C CYS A 4 -27.49 -76.54 -22.49
N TYR A 5 -28.79 -76.20 -22.35
CA TYR A 5 -29.19 -74.77 -22.29
C TYR A 5 -28.74 -74.13 -21.03
N ILE A 6 -28.74 -74.81 -19.86
CA ILE A 6 -28.23 -74.28 -18.58
C ILE A 6 -26.71 -74.07 -18.67
N VAL A 7 -26.01 -75.09 -19.25
CA VAL A 7 -24.56 -74.98 -19.42
C VAL A 7 -24.19 -73.75 -20.28
N LYS A 8 -24.88 -73.51 -21.40
CA LYS A 8 -24.66 -72.38 -22.28
C LYS A 8 -24.89 -71.05 -21.58
N ASP A 9 -25.90 -70.91 -20.68
CA ASP A 9 -26.20 -69.74 -19.93
C ASP A 9 -25.12 -69.43 -18.83
N LEU A 10 -24.50 -70.48 -18.31
CA LEU A 10 -23.47 -70.36 -17.26
C LEU A 10 -22.04 -70.23 -17.84
N LEU A 11 -21.81 -70.53 -19.12
CA LEU A 11 -20.47 -70.41 -19.73
C LEU A 11 -19.79 -69.04 -19.57
N PRO A 12 -20.47 -67.89 -19.68
CA PRO A 12 -19.81 -66.59 -19.42
C PRO A 12 -19.29 -66.49 -18.00
N SER A 13 -20.10 -66.85 -16.99
CA SER A 13 -19.70 -66.82 -15.56
C SER A 13 -18.62 -67.86 -15.25
N TYR A 14 -18.66 -69.03 -15.94
CA TYR A 14 -17.62 -70.02 -15.79
C TYR A 14 -16.27 -69.55 -16.34
N LEU A 15 -16.26 -68.90 -17.48
CA LEU A 15 -15.04 -68.33 -18.08
C LEU A 15 -14.44 -67.22 -17.25
N ASP A 16 -15.29 -66.48 -16.57
CA ASP A 16 -14.88 -65.39 -15.68
C ASP A 16 -14.55 -65.87 -14.23
N HIS A 17 -14.57 -67.19 -13.98
CA HIS A 17 -14.35 -67.82 -12.66
C HIS A 17 -15.31 -67.33 -11.57
N LEU A 18 -16.53 -66.99 -11.92
CA LEU A 18 -17.57 -66.48 -11.00
C LEU A 18 -18.55 -67.57 -10.57
N THR A 19 -18.37 -68.81 -10.97
CA THR A 19 -19.20 -69.98 -10.59
C THR A 19 -18.68 -70.63 -9.29
N GLY A 20 -19.58 -71.10 -8.41
CA GLY A 20 -19.18 -71.85 -7.23
C GLY A 20 -18.60 -73.26 -7.61
N PRO A 21 -17.77 -73.86 -6.70
CA PRO A 21 -16.99 -75.05 -7.02
C PRO A 21 -17.84 -76.26 -7.42
N GLU A 22 -19.04 -76.43 -6.87
CA GLU A 22 -19.95 -77.49 -7.23
C GLU A 22 -20.50 -77.30 -8.67
N THR A 23 -20.92 -76.07 -8.98
CA THR A 23 -21.41 -75.74 -10.32
C THR A 23 -20.30 -75.86 -11.38
N GLU A 24 -19.07 -75.49 -11.04
CA GLU A 24 -17.91 -75.63 -11.88
C GLU A 24 -17.60 -77.06 -12.21
N ALA A 25 -17.69 -77.97 -11.25
CA ALA A 25 -17.51 -79.41 -11.48
C ALA A 25 -18.59 -79.96 -12.42
N ASP A 26 -19.86 -79.60 -12.19
CA ASP A 26 -20.98 -80.02 -13.05
C ASP A 26 -20.86 -79.56 -14.50
N ILE A 27 -20.39 -78.31 -14.71
CA ILE A 27 -20.12 -77.75 -16.03
C ILE A 27 -18.96 -78.47 -16.70
N GLN A 28 -17.88 -78.78 -15.96
CA GLN A 28 -16.73 -79.51 -16.48
C GLN A 28 -17.11 -80.93 -16.92
N GLU A 29 -17.91 -81.62 -16.13
CA GLU A 29 -18.42 -82.93 -16.44
C GLU A 29 -19.26 -82.92 -17.74
N HIS A 30 -20.12 -81.90 -17.90
CA HIS A 30 -20.92 -81.73 -19.12
C HIS A 30 -20.03 -81.40 -20.32
N LEU A 31 -19.07 -80.52 -20.19
CA LEU A 31 -18.14 -80.17 -21.25
C LEU A 31 -17.23 -81.29 -21.69
N ALA A 32 -16.96 -82.27 -20.81
CA ALA A 32 -16.23 -83.49 -21.17
C ALA A 32 -17.01 -84.38 -22.08
N SER A 33 -18.36 -84.42 -21.97
CA SER A 33 -19.26 -85.34 -22.70
C SER A 33 -19.94 -84.66 -23.87
N CYS A 34 -20.11 -83.30 -23.94
CA CYS A 34 -20.86 -82.61 -24.98
C CYS A 34 -19.93 -81.79 -25.90
N PRO A 35 -19.72 -82.17 -27.17
CA PRO A 35 -18.87 -81.46 -28.11
C PRO A 35 -19.43 -80.11 -28.52
N ASP A 36 -20.78 -79.93 -28.57
CA ASP A 36 -21.39 -78.64 -28.96
C ASP A 36 -21.17 -77.55 -27.93
N CYS A 37 -21.32 -77.88 -26.63
CA CYS A 37 -21.09 -76.93 -25.55
C CYS A 37 -19.59 -76.58 -25.39
N ARG A 38 -18.72 -77.53 -25.72
CA ARG A 38 -17.29 -77.31 -25.79
C ARG A 38 -16.91 -76.32 -26.89
N ALA A 39 -17.50 -76.48 -28.09
CA ALA A 39 -17.27 -75.52 -29.17
C ALA A 39 -17.74 -74.12 -28.85
N VAL A 40 -18.85 -73.92 -28.10
CA VAL A 40 -19.36 -72.65 -27.69
C VAL A 40 -18.40 -72.02 -26.62
N ARG A 41 -17.91 -72.80 -25.65
CA ARG A 41 -16.91 -72.36 -24.67
C ARG A 41 -15.65 -71.89 -25.41
N ASP A 42 -15.13 -72.65 -26.35
CA ASP A 42 -13.88 -72.33 -27.07
C ASP A 42 -14.05 -71.08 -27.94
N ALA A 43 -15.23 -70.91 -28.57
CA ALA A 43 -15.55 -69.69 -29.31
C ALA A 43 -15.63 -68.48 -28.40
N MET A 44 -16.27 -68.56 -27.19
CA MET A 44 -16.33 -67.49 -26.23
C MET A 44 -14.94 -67.14 -25.63
N ALA A 45 -14.14 -68.20 -25.38
CA ALA A 45 -12.76 -68.01 -24.88
C ALA A 45 -11.85 -67.39 -25.94
N ALA A 46 -12.05 -67.64 -27.19
CA ALA A 46 -11.31 -67.02 -28.29
C ALA A 46 -11.68 -65.54 -28.52
N ASP A 47 -12.98 -65.19 -28.30
CA ASP A 47 -13.43 -63.77 -28.41
C ASP A 47 -12.94 -62.87 -27.26
N LEU A 48 -12.59 -63.50 -26.12
CA LEU A 48 -11.90 -62.80 -25.00
C LEU A 48 -10.40 -62.54 -25.27
N GLY A 49 -9.90 -62.94 -26.43
CA GLY A 49 -8.56 -62.69 -26.92
C GLY A 49 -8.32 -61.20 -27.22
N ALA A 50 -8.38 -60.38 -26.15
CA ALA A 50 -7.66 -59.16 -25.96
C ALA A 50 -7.58 -58.24 -27.19
N GLU A 51 -8.62 -57.52 -27.48
CA GLU A 51 -8.43 -56.14 -27.88
C GLU A 51 -7.90 -55.38 -26.63
N LYS A 52 -6.58 -55.35 -26.48
CA LYS A 52 -5.94 -54.49 -25.44
C LYS A 52 -6.45 -53.10 -25.66
N ALA A 53 -7.37 -52.62 -24.81
CA ALA A 53 -7.83 -51.24 -24.83
C ALA A 53 -6.60 -50.35 -24.98
N PRO A 54 -6.57 -49.44 -25.97
CA PRO A 54 -5.41 -48.57 -26.15
C PRO A 54 -5.11 -47.86 -24.85
N PRO A 55 -3.84 -47.79 -24.40
CA PRO A 55 -3.50 -47.20 -23.11
C PRO A 55 -4.09 -45.79 -23.06
N PRO A 56 -4.79 -45.42 -21.97
CA PRO A 56 -5.43 -44.12 -21.86
C PRO A 56 -4.37 -43.05 -22.16
N LYS A 57 -4.65 -42.14 -23.11
CA LYS A 57 -3.74 -41.10 -23.52
C LYS A 57 -3.48 -40.16 -22.33
N LEU A 58 -2.51 -40.47 -21.48
CA LEU A 58 -2.06 -39.68 -20.28
C LEU A 58 -1.66 -38.25 -20.63
N ASN A 59 -1.55 -37.91 -21.92
CA ASN A 59 -1.22 -36.57 -22.40
C ASN A 59 -2.26 -35.51 -22.02
N PHE A 60 -3.52 -35.86 -21.86
CA PHE A 60 -4.58 -34.95 -21.44
C PHE A 60 -4.37 -34.49 -19.98
N LEU A 61 -4.10 -35.40 -19.07
CA LEU A 61 -3.86 -35.07 -17.68
C LEU A 61 -2.58 -34.22 -17.47
N LYS A 62 -1.53 -34.53 -18.28
CA LYS A 62 -0.30 -33.71 -18.28
C LYS A 62 -0.58 -32.28 -18.75
N ARG A 63 -1.37 -32.12 -19.83
CA ARG A 63 -1.76 -30.84 -20.39
C ARG A 63 -2.62 -30.04 -19.40
N LEU A 64 -3.56 -30.69 -18.71
CA LEU A 64 -4.41 -30.06 -17.71
C LEU A 64 -3.58 -29.54 -16.50
N ARG A 65 -2.68 -30.37 -15.97
CA ARG A 65 -1.77 -29.98 -14.88
C ARG A 65 -0.85 -28.83 -15.30
N TRP A 66 -0.38 -28.84 -16.55
CA TRP A 66 0.44 -27.74 -17.06
C TRP A 66 -0.35 -26.44 -17.17
N GLN A 67 -1.59 -26.48 -17.65
CA GLN A 67 -2.49 -25.31 -17.71
C GLN A 67 -2.81 -24.77 -16.31
N GLN A 68 -3.03 -25.63 -15.32
CA GLN A 68 -3.25 -25.21 -13.94
C GLN A 68 -2.02 -24.52 -13.37
N ARG A 69 -0.82 -25.08 -13.57
CA ARG A 69 0.44 -24.46 -13.14
C ARG A 69 0.67 -23.13 -13.83
N LEU A 70 0.43 -23.04 -15.14
CA LEU A 70 0.55 -21.80 -15.89
C LEU A 70 -0.44 -20.74 -15.37
N GLY A 71 -1.70 -21.13 -15.10
CA GLY A 71 -2.69 -20.23 -14.50
C GLY A 71 -2.27 -19.72 -13.13
N ALA A 72 -1.71 -20.58 -12.28
CA ALA A 72 -1.19 -20.15 -10.97
C ALA A 72 -0.01 -19.17 -11.10
N VAL A 73 0.95 -19.46 -11.99
CA VAL A 73 2.09 -18.56 -12.25
C VAL A 73 1.61 -17.22 -12.79
N LEU A 74 0.67 -17.23 -13.73
CA LEU A 74 0.10 -16.01 -14.30
C LEU A 74 -0.64 -15.19 -13.22
N SER A 75 -1.37 -15.84 -12.33
CA SER A 75 -2.05 -15.17 -11.20
C SER A 75 -1.04 -14.46 -10.28
N VAL A 76 0.06 -15.12 -9.94
CA VAL A 76 1.15 -14.50 -9.16
C VAL A 76 1.74 -13.31 -9.91
N ALA A 77 2.04 -13.46 -11.20
CA ALA A 77 2.60 -12.38 -12.01
C ALA A 77 1.65 -11.16 -12.08
N VAL A 78 0.36 -11.36 -12.29
CA VAL A 78 -0.65 -10.29 -12.31
C VAL A 78 -0.74 -9.63 -10.92
N THR A 79 -0.77 -10.40 -9.84
CA THR A 79 -0.79 -9.87 -8.47
C THR A 79 0.42 -8.96 -8.22
N LEU A 80 1.63 -9.41 -8.59
CA LEU A 80 2.85 -8.60 -8.44
C LEU A 80 2.82 -7.34 -9.29
N LEU A 81 2.33 -7.42 -10.53
CA LEU A 81 2.17 -6.24 -11.40
C LEU A 81 1.19 -5.23 -10.81
N CYS A 82 0.07 -5.69 -10.24
CA CYS A 82 -0.88 -4.82 -9.55
C CYS A 82 -0.24 -4.14 -8.32
N LEU A 83 0.51 -4.89 -7.51
CA LEU A 83 1.20 -4.33 -6.34
C LEU A 83 2.27 -3.30 -6.74
N VAL A 84 3.04 -3.56 -7.80
CA VAL A 84 4.00 -2.60 -8.35
C VAL A 84 3.27 -1.36 -8.90
N GLY A 85 2.13 -1.55 -9.57
CA GLY A 85 1.30 -0.44 -10.06
C GLY A 85 0.79 0.44 -8.92
N LEU A 86 0.23 -0.15 -7.86
CA LEU A 86 -0.22 0.56 -6.67
C LEU A 86 0.94 1.31 -5.99
N TYR A 87 2.09 0.63 -5.83
CA TYR A 87 3.27 1.27 -5.27
C TYR A 87 3.71 2.48 -6.10
N ARG A 88 3.75 2.36 -7.44
CA ARG A 88 4.16 3.48 -8.32
C ARG A 88 3.15 4.62 -8.38
N ALA A 89 1.88 4.33 -8.16
CA ALA A 89 0.85 5.37 -8.05
C ALA A 89 1.00 6.19 -6.78
N GLU A 90 1.36 5.56 -5.67
CA GLU A 90 1.57 6.22 -4.38
C GLU A 90 2.93 6.93 -4.31
N TYR A 91 4.02 6.22 -4.67
CA TYR A 91 5.37 6.76 -4.70
C TYR A 91 5.69 7.26 -6.11
N CYS A 92 4.99 8.32 -6.54
CA CYS A 92 5.05 8.81 -7.91
C CYS A 92 6.20 9.79 -8.17
N TYR A 93 6.74 10.45 -7.12
CA TYR A 93 7.72 11.51 -7.26
C TYR A 93 9.15 10.99 -7.37
N ASN A 94 9.94 11.64 -8.22
CA ASN A 94 11.38 11.40 -8.39
C ASN A 94 12.10 12.72 -8.11
N LEU A 95 12.60 12.90 -6.90
CA LEU A 95 13.20 14.14 -6.42
C LEU A 95 14.72 14.03 -6.53
N THR A 96 15.27 14.19 -7.74
CA THR A 96 16.71 14.00 -8.01
C THR A 96 17.47 15.29 -8.25
N SER A 97 16.80 16.35 -8.67
CA SER A 97 17.42 17.65 -8.92
C SER A 97 16.56 18.78 -8.37
N THR A 98 17.18 19.90 -8.00
CA THR A 98 16.51 21.11 -7.53
C THR A 98 15.48 21.61 -8.54
N ALA A 99 15.84 21.65 -9.82
CA ALA A 99 14.93 22.11 -10.89
C ALA A 99 13.67 21.22 -11.03
N GLU A 100 13.78 19.90 -10.84
CA GLU A 100 12.60 19.01 -10.82
C GLU A 100 11.71 19.27 -9.60
N ILE A 101 12.33 19.57 -8.46
CA ILE A 101 11.61 19.89 -7.23
C ILE A 101 10.86 21.22 -7.36
N GLU A 102 11.54 22.25 -7.86
CA GLU A 102 10.94 23.59 -8.12
C GLU A 102 9.75 23.49 -9.07
N ALA A 103 9.93 22.81 -10.21
CA ALA A 103 8.86 22.59 -11.18
C ALA A 103 7.65 21.84 -10.56
N LEU A 104 7.90 20.84 -9.73
CA LEU A 104 6.86 20.09 -9.04
C LEU A 104 6.09 20.96 -8.05
N ILE A 105 6.80 21.74 -7.23
CA ILE A 105 6.17 22.63 -6.24
C ILE A 105 5.37 23.71 -6.97
N GLN A 106 5.91 24.26 -8.04
CA GLN A 106 5.23 25.26 -8.86
C GLN A 106 3.95 24.73 -9.51
N GLU A 107 3.97 23.50 -10.03
CA GLU A 107 2.79 22.83 -10.59
C GLU A 107 1.73 22.55 -9.50
N ASP A 108 2.14 22.05 -8.35
CA ASP A 108 1.24 21.74 -7.23
C ASP A 108 0.56 23.01 -6.71
N LEU A 109 1.32 24.07 -6.47
CA LEU A 109 0.79 25.35 -6.02
C LEU A 109 -0.15 26.01 -7.05
N ALA A 110 0.18 25.90 -8.34
CA ALA A 110 -0.66 26.44 -9.40
C ALA A 110 -1.97 25.66 -9.59
N SER A 111 -1.98 24.36 -9.28
CA SER A 111 -3.16 23.49 -9.36
C SER A 111 -4.05 23.58 -8.13
N ASN A 112 -3.51 23.98 -6.99
CA ASN A 112 -4.21 24.04 -5.72
C ASN A 112 -5.01 25.33 -5.60
N SER A 113 -6.33 25.27 -5.82
CA SER A 113 -7.24 26.41 -5.80
C SER A 113 -7.38 27.11 -4.42
N LEU A 114 -6.84 26.51 -3.36
CA LEU A 114 -6.90 27.06 -1.99
C LEU A 114 -5.77 28.06 -1.71
N ALA A 115 -4.67 27.99 -2.45
CA ALA A 115 -3.59 28.96 -2.36
C ALA A 115 -3.58 29.75 -3.66
N GLU A 116 -3.94 31.04 -3.63
CA GLU A 116 -3.74 31.91 -4.78
C GLU A 116 -2.24 32.01 -5.08
N PHE A 117 -1.78 31.16 -6.01
CA PHE A 117 -0.40 31.29 -6.50
C PHE A 117 -0.25 32.63 -7.19
N PRO A 118 0.73 33.47 -6.79
CA PRO A 118 0.88 34.80 -7.35
C PRO A 118 1.22 34.71 -8.84
N LYS A 119 0.51 35.47 -9.66
CA LYS A 119 0.78 35.56 -11.11
C LYS A 119 2.21 36.01 -11.37
N GLY A 120 3.01 35.16 -12.02
CA GLY A 120 4.43 35.43 -12.27
C GLY A 120 5.32 35.18 -11.06
N GLY A 121 4.83 34.42 -10.07
CA GLY A 121 5.68 33.94 -8.97
C GLY A 121 6.63 32.85 -9.47
N GLU A 122 7.85 32.87 -8.96
CA GLU A 122 8.88 31.85 -9.17
C GLU A 122 9.16 31.15 -7.85
N VAL A 123 9.20 29.81 -7.89
CA VAL A 123 9.58 28.97 -6.76
C VAL A 123 11.09 28.81 -6.75
N ASP A 124 11.69 29.09 -5.60
CA ASP A 124 13.12 28.89 -5.34
C ASP A 124 13.28 27.95 -4.15
N VAL A 125 13.94 26.82 -4.35
CA VAL A 125 14.26 25.85 -3.31
C VAL A 125 15.52 26.28 -2.60
N LEU A 126 15.38 26.64 -1.32
CA LEU A 126 16.47 27.18 -0.51
C LEU A 126 17.29 26.08 0.17
N GLU A 127 16.61 25.15 0.82
CA GLU A 127 17.25 24.09 1.58
C GLU A 127 16.49 22.77 1.48
N THR A 128 17.24 21.67 1.56
CA THR A 128 16.68 20.33 1.67
C THR A 128 17.38 19.57 2.78
N THR A 129 16.62 18.90 3.62
CA THR A 129 17.18 18.04 4.66
C THR A 129 16.45 16.69 4.69
N THR A 130 17.15 15.65 5.14
CA THR A 130 16.56 14.30 5.21
C THR A 130 16.75 13.75 6.62
N VAL A 131 15.65 13.35 7.24
CA VAL A 131 15.63 12.68 8.53
C VAL A 131 14.96 11.33 8.38
N LYS A 132 15.73 10.26 8.55
CA LYS A 132 15.29 8.88 8.31
C LYS A 132 14.77 8.68 6.86
N ASP A 133 13.48 8.39 6.72
CA ASP A 133 12.79 8.19 5.44
C ASP A 133 12.01 9.44 4.97
N ARG A 134 12.19 10.58 5.65
CA ARG A 134 11.53 11.85 5.34
C ARG A 134 12.51 12.85 4.73
N MET A 135 12.08 13.50 3.67
CA MET A 135 12.76 14.62 3.03
C MET A 135 11.91 15.87 3.23
N PHE A 136 12.55 16.90 3.74
CA PHE A 136 11.98 18.23 3.97
C PHE A 136 12.60 19.20 2.99
N ILE A 137 11.79 20.03 2.38
CA ILE A 137 12.18 20.97 1.34
C ILE A 137 11.63 22.35 1.70
N LEU A 138 12.53 23.25 2.07
CA LEU A 138 12.21 24.66 2.29
C LEU A 138 12.26 25.39 0.96
N TYR A 139 11.21 26.11 0.64
CA TYR A 139 11.13 26.94 -0.55
C TYR A 139 10.58 28.33 -0.23
N GLN A 140 10.86 29.25 -1.12
CA GLN A 140 10.22 30.55 -1.16
C GLN A 140 9.57 30.78 -2.53
N ILE A 141 8.62 31.70 -2.55
CA ILE A 141 8.04 32.23 -3.77
C ILE A 141 8.43 33.70 -3.83
N GLU A 142 9.10 34.06 -4.93
CA GLU A 142 9.38 35.45 -5.26
C GLU A 142 8.41 35.92 -6.35
N GLN A 143 7.94 37.16 -6.21
CA GLN A 143 7.16 37.82 -7.24
C GLN A 143 7.81 39.16 -7.57
N ASN A 144 8.23 39.32 -8.83
CA ASN A 144 8.96 40.53 -9.28
C ASN A 144 10.25 40.81 -8.46
N GLY A 145 10.93 39.76 -7.99
CA GLY A 145 12.14 39.87 -7.19
C GLY A 145 11.89 40.27 -5.72
N THR A 146 10.64 40.15 -5.26
CA THR A 146 10.27 40.41 -3.86
C THR A 146 9.72 39.15 -3.24
N PHE A 147 10.08 38.89 -1.98
CA PHE A 147 9.50 37.79 -1.19
C PHE A 147 7.98 37.91 -1.17
N ASN A 148 7.30 36.80 -1.43
CA ASN A 148 5.86 36.70 -1.36
C ASN A 148 5.40 35.67 -0.33
N ARG A 149 5.95 34.46 -0.37
CA ARG A 149 5.60 33.36 0.52
C ARG A 149 6.80 32.47 0.77
N GLN A 150 6.72 31.72 1.84
CA GLN A 150 7.62 30.60 2.14
C GLN A 150 6.81 29.36 2.47
N GLY A 151 7.45 28.20 2.39
CA GLY A 151 6.77 26.97 2.77
C GLY A 151 7.70 25.78 2.90
N LEU A 152 7.15 24.74 3.46
CA LEU A 152 7.82 23.47 3.68
C LEU A 152 7.03 22.35 3.02
N TYR A 153 7.70 21.57 2.18
CA TYR A 153 7.18 20.28 1.67
C TYR A 153 7.82 19.13 2.41
N GLU A 154 7.01 18.18 2.82
CA GLU A 154 7.46 16.92 3.40
C GLU A 154 7.13 15.76 2.47
N PHE A 155 8.16 14.98 2.12
CA PHE A 155 8.05 13.76 1.31
C PHE A 155 8.54 12.55 2.09
N GLN A 156 7.94 11.40 1.84
CA GLN A 156 8.39 10.12 2.38
C GLN A 156 9.04 9.28 1.30
N ARG A 157 10.28 8.82 1.57
CA ARG A 157 11.03 7.94 0.70
C ARG A 157 10.52 6.50 0.79
N GLY A 158 10.24 5.88 -0.36
CA GLY A 158 9.91 4.48 -0.47
C GLY A 158 11.13 3.58 -0.68
N ILE A 159 10.88 2.26 -0.70
CA ILE A 159 11.93 1.23 -0.79
C ILE A 159 12.74 1.26 -2.09
N PHE A 160 12.18 1.81 -3.19
CA PHE A 160 12.85 1.93 -4.49
C PHE A 160 13.38 3.35 -4.76
N GLY A 161 13.55 4.16 -3.71
CA GLY A 161 14.11 5.51 -3.83
C GLY A 161 13.17 6.55 -4.43
N ARG A 162 11.91 6.21 -4.65
CA ARG A 162 10.87 7.15 -5.04
C ARG A 162 10.21 7.74 -3.81
N TYR A 163 9.56 8.89 -3.98
CA TYR A 163 8.95 9.63 -2.89
C TYR A 163 7.44 9.71 -3.07
N ARG A 164 6.73 9.83 -1.94
CA ARG A 164 5.33 10.23 -1.88
C ARG A 164 5.19 11.52 -1.10
N PHE A 165 4.24 12.32 -1.48
CA PHE A 165 3.84 13.52 -0.76
C PHE A 165 3.24 13.16 0.60
N ARG A 166 3.55 13.97 1.63
CA ARG A 166 3.01 13.83 2.97
C ARG A 166 2.20 15.04 3.37
N GLN A 167 2.83 16.18 3.40
CA GLN A 167 2.22 17.44 3.76
C GLN A 167 3.00 18.62 3.21
N SER A 168 2.33 19.75 3.12
CA SER A 168 2.94 21.03 2.82
C SER A 168 2.38 22.11 3.73
N HIS A 169 3.20 23.09 4.04
CA HIS A 169 2.85 24.28 4.75
C HIS A 169 3.24 25.48 3.91
N ASN A 170 2.38 26.49 3.89
CA ASN A 170 2.60 27.74 3.17
C ASN A 170 2.30 28.91 4.10
N GLU A 171 3.22 29.86 4.17
CA GLU A 171 3.10 31.04 5.01
C GLU A 171 3.50 32.31 4.25
N VAL A 172 2.79 33.39 4.52
CA VAL A 172 3.02 34.68 3.86
C VAL A 172 3.99 35.57 4.63
N TYR A 173 4.46 35.16 5.81
CA TYR A 173 5.28 35.96 6.68
C TYR A 173 6.75 35.56 6.62
N PRO A 174 7.68 36.51 6.66
CA PRO A 174 9.11 36.26 6.82
C PRO A 174 9.46 36.02 8.30
N LEU A 175 8.84 34.99 8.88
CA LEU A 175 9.01 34.62 10.29
C LEU A 175 9.40 33.14 10.36
N ILE A 176 10.02 32.77 11.49
CA ILE A 176 10.27 31.37 11.81
C ILE A 176 8.95 30.67 12.10
N ILE A 177 8.77 29.56 11.44
CA ILE A 177 7.64 28.69 11.63
C ILE A 177 8.14 27.44 12.32
N THR A 178 7.38 27.00 13.30
CA THR A 178 7.62 25.74 13.99
C THR A 178 6.41 24.84 13.85
N SER A 179 6.65 23.57 13.52
CA SER A 179 5.61 22.54 13.49
C SER A 179 6.13 21.24 14.09
N LEU A 180 5.23 20.35 14.43
CA LEU A 180 5.56 19.01 14.95
C LEU A 180 5.21 17.96 13.92
N THR A 181 6.15 17.06 13.66
CA THR A 181 5.93 15.88 12.83
C THR A 181 6.35 14.61 13.55
N GLU A 182 5.64 13.52 13.28
CA GLU A 182 5.98 12.19 13.79
C GLU A 182 6.69 11.37 12.73
N ILE A 183 7.91 10.91 13.02
CA ILE A 183 8.68 10.02 12.16
C ILE A 183 8.93 8.70 12.89
N GLY A 184 8.14 7.70 12.53
CA GLY A 184 8.10 6.41 13.25
C GLY A 184 7.38 6.53 14.58
N LYS A 185 8.09 6.52 15.70
CA LYS A 185 7.55 6.68 17.07
C LYS A 185 8.17 7.88 17.79
N GLN A 186 8.88 8.70 17.07
CA GLN A 186 9.60 9.84 17.61
C GLN A 186 8.99 11.12 17.07
N GLN A 187 8.73 12.10 17.97
CA GLN A 187 8.31 13.43 17.60
C GLN A 187 9.55 14.27 17.22
N TYR A 188 9.38 15.08 16.20
CA TYR A 188 10.38 16.01 15.70
C TYR A 188 9.78 17.40 15.64
N LEU A 189 10.58 18.39 15.96
CA LEU A 189 10.29 19.80 15.79
C LEU A 189 10.90 20.23 14.46
N GLU A 190 10.06 20.70 13.57
CA GLU A 190 10.45 21.38 12.34
C GLU A 190 10.58 22.86 12.64
N ILE A 191 11.71 23.45 12.25
CA ILE A 191 12.00 24.88 12.42
C ILE A 191 12.44 25.37 11.05
N TYR A 192 11.70 26.28 10.44
CA TYR A 192 12.05 26.77 9.13
C TYR A 192 11.68 28.24 8.92
N ALA A 193 12.51 28.92 8.14
CA ALA A 193 12.26 30.25 7.63
C ALA A 193 13.07 30.48 6.35
N ALA A 194 12.45 31.09 5.36
CA ALA A 194 13.11 31.54 4.15
C ALA A 194 13.70 32.96 4.32
N ASN A 195 13.07 33.77 5.17
CA ASN A 195 13.46 35.16 5.45
C ASN A 195 13.28 35.47 6.95
N TRP A 196 13.87 36.59 7.36
CA TRP A 196 13.96 37.04 8.74
C TRP A 196 13.44 38.47 8.89
N PRO A 197 12.88 38.83 10.07
CA PRO A 197 12.74 40.23 10.41
C PRO A 197 14.11 40.93 10.40
N GLU A 198 14.20 42.09 9.79
CA GLU A 198 15.48 42.85 9.68
C GLU A 198 16.13 43.14 11.01
N GLU A 199 15.33 43.26 12.08
CA GLU A 199 15.79 43.59 13.45
C GLU A 199 16.35 42.35 14.18
N ALA A 200 16.04 41.12 13.71
CA ALA A 200 16.43 39.89 14.40
C ALA A 200 17.86 39.46 14.01
N ALA A 201 18.73 39.34 15.01
CA ALA A 201 20.06 38.75 14.85
C ALA A 201 20.12 37.30 15.28
N GLY A 202 19.14 36.82 16.04
CA GLY A 202 19.02 35.43 16.48
C GLY A 202 17.62 35.09 16.96
N PHE A 203 17.45 33.84 17.35
CA PHE A 203 16.18 33.35 17.88
C PHE A 203 16.37 32.15 18.79
N ALA A 204 15.37 31.87 19.62
CA ALA A 204 15.24 30.60 20.33
C ALA A 204 13.80 30.11 20.34
N VAL A 205 13.62 28.79 20.39
CA VAL A 205 12.32 28.12 20.46
C VAL A 205 12.13 27.58 21.87
N PHE A 206 11.14 28.11 22.59
CA PHE A 206 10.85 27.72 23.96
C PHE A 206 9.56 26.92 24.09
N PRO A 207 9.64 25.65 24.55
CA PRO A 207 8.44 24.90 24.92
C PRO A 207 7.68 25.64 26.04
N GLY A 208 6.36 25.77 25.84
CA GLY A 208 5.48 26.41 26.82
C GLY A 208 5.48 27.93 26.79
N TYR A 209 6.27 28.54 25.94
CA TYR A 209 6.19 30.01 25.76
C TYR A 209 4.97 30.33 24.85
N HIS A 210 4.15 31.24 25.32
CA HIS A 210 3.06 31.84 24.58
C HIS A 210 3.18 33.37 24.70
N PRO A 211 3.40 34.07 23.59
CA PRO A 211 3.41 35.52 23.63
C PRO A 211 2.02 36.02 24.07
N PRO A 212 1.97 37.12 24.85
CA PRO A 212 0.71 37.70 25.31
C PRO A 212 -0.18 38.04 24.08
N SER A 213 -1.44 37.57 24.08
CA SER A 213 -2.34 37.60 22.95
C SER A 213 -3.19 38.85 22.78
N TYR A 214 -2.82 39.99 23.37
CA TYR A 214 -3.66 41.19 23.35
C TYR A 214 -2.98 42.40 22.74
N ALA A 215 -3.62 42.89 21.68
CA ALA A 215 -3.37 44.23 21.14
C ALA A 215 -3.60 45.30 22.25
N GLY A 216 -2.53 45.90 22.73
CA GLY A 216 -2.57 46.92 23.74
C GLY A 216 -1.47 46.89 24.81
N GLU A 217 -0.72 45.79 24.88
CA GLU A 217 0.45 45.67 25.74
C GLU A 217 1.72 45.72 24.86
N GLU A 218 1.93 46.88 24.21
CA GLU A 218 3.01 47.10 23.22
C GLU A 218 4.43 46.91 23.76
N ASP A 219 4.62 46.82 25.08
CA ASP A 219 5.94 46.80 25.71
C ASP A 219 6.23 45.55 26.56
N ILE A 220 5.43 44.50 26.51
CA ILE A 220 5.73 43.31 27.31
C ILE A 220 6.75 42.46 26.58
N LEU A 221 7.98 42.51 26.99
CA LEU A 221 9.04 41.62 26.61
C LEU A 221 8.74 40.19 27.17
N PRO A 222 9.08 39.13 26.44
CA PRO A 222 8.86 37.75 26.89
C PRO A 222 9.63 37.48 28.20
N ASP A 223 8.94 36.98 29.23
CA ASP A 223 9.61 36.42 30.40
C ASP A 223 10.00 34.96 30.13
N ILE A 224 11.23 34.79 29.70
CA ILE A 224 11.83 33.50 29.39
C ILE A 224 12.80 33.01 30.45
N SER A 225 12.93 33.76 31.59
CA SER A 225 13.94 33.50 32.60
C SER A 225 13.86 32.10 33.24
N THR A 226 12.72 31.49 33.21
CA THR A 226 12.47 30.13 33.76
C THR A 226 12.40 29.02 32.70
N LEU A 227 12.45 29.37 31.42
CA LEU A 227 12.30 28.43 30.31
C LEU A 227 13.67 28.00 29.79
N THR A 228 13.72 26.73 29.33
CA THR A 228 14.89 26.20 28.64
C THR A 228 14.56 26.05 27.16
N PRO A 229 15.36 26.63 26.25
CA PRO A 229 15.10 26.56 24.84
C PRO A 229 15.26 25.12 24.35
N ALA A 230 14.38 24.68 23.42
CA ALA A 230 14.54 23.44 22.67
C ALA A 230 15.55 23.59 21.52
N TYR A 231 15.70 24.84 21.04
CA TYR A 231 16.64 25.18 19.98
C TYR A 231 17.00 26.66 20.06
N GLU A 232 18.26 26.99 19.73
CA GLU A 232 18.77 28.35 19.57
C GLU A 232 19.49 28.46 18.23
N GLY A 233 19.30 29.55 17.52
CA GLY A 233 19.91 29.80 16.21
C GLY A 233 20.22 31.28 16.00
N THR A 234 21.10 31.52 15.06
CA THR A 234 21.44 32.87 14.57
C THR A 234 20.67 33.15 13.28
N ALA A 235 20.39 34.41 13.01
CA ALA A 235 19.75 34.84 11.79
C ALA A 235 20.70 34.62 10.60
N GLU A 236 20.31 33.72 9.72
CA GLU A 236 20.99 33.42 8.46
C GLU A 236 20.03 33.71 7.28
N LYS A 237 20.46 33.51 6.04
CA LYS A 237 19.60 33.78 4.89
C LYS A 237 18.35 32.90 4.88
N SER A 238 18.47 31.65 5.29
CA SER A 238 17.39 30.69 5.45
C SER A 238 17.72 29.70 6.57
N ILE A 239 16.73 29.02 7.11
CA ILE A 239 16.93 27.94 8.09
C ILE A 239 15.95 26.79 7.83
N LEU A 240 16.45 25.57 7.89
CA LEU A 240 15.68 24.35 7.91
C LEU A 240 16.30 23.36 8.88
N GLN A 241 15.68 23.21 10.06
CA GLN A 241 16.11 22.26 11.08
C GLN A 241 14.97 21.32 11.45
N VAL A 242 15.27 20.04 11.57
CA VAL A 242 14.34 19.00 12.00
C VAL A 242 15.00 18.22 13.13
N ILE A 243 14.63 18.54 14.36
CA ILE A 243 15.29 18.03 15.57
C ILE A 243 14.36 17.11 16.36
N PRO A 244 14.86 16.03 16.98
CA PRO A 244 14.06 15.20 17.85
C PRO A 244 13.71 15.96 19.13
N VAL A 245 12.44 15.87 19.56
CA VAL A 245 11.96 16.45 20.80
C VAL A 245 11.45 15.39 21.76
N THR A 246 11.50 15.68 23.05
CA THR A 246 10.98 14.79 24.09
C THR A 246 9.47 14.94 24.23
N GLU A 247 8.82 13.93 24.77
CA GLU A 247 7.39 14.00 25.06
C GLU A 247 7.05 15.10 26.06
N GLU A 248 7.94 15.38 26.99
CA GLU A 248 7.82 16.47 27.97
C GLU A 248 7.81 17.85 27.27
N GLN A 249 8.71 18.06 26.30
CA GLN A 249 8.75 19.31 25.51
C GLN A 249 7.49 19.48 24.66
N VAL A 250 6.97 18.40 24.09
CA VAL A 250 5.72 18.41 23.32
C VAL A 250 4.53 18.75 24.23
N GLN A 251 4.46 18.16 25.42
CA GLN A 251 3.39 18.42 26.39
C GLN A 251 3.46 19.85 26.97
N ALA A 252 4.66 20.40 27.10
CA ALA A 252 4.82 21.81 27.51
C ALA A 252 4.28 22.81 26.49
N GLY A 253 4.12 22.39 25.23
CA GLY A 253 3.57 23.17 24.13
C GLY A 253 4.66 23.73 23.21
N LEU A 254 4.81 23.13 22.06
CA LEU A 254 5.64 23.59 20.94
C LEU A 254 4.71 23.84 19.75
N TYR A 255 3.91 24.91 19.83
CA TYR A 255 2.89 25.17 18.81
C TYR A 255 3.19 26.41 18.01
N GLY A 256 3.41 26.24 16.72
CA GLY A 256 3.47 27.29 15.73
C GLY A 256 4.53 28.37 16.03
N SER A 257 4.45 29.46 15.32
CA SER A 257 5.39 30.58 15.46
C SER A 257 5.37 31.26 16.85
N SER A 258 4.37 30.95 17.67
CA SER A 258 4.21 31.54 19.02
C SER A 258 5.25 31.06 20.04
N SER A 259 5.91 29.92 19.79
CA SER A 259 6.99 29.43 20.68
C SER A 259 8.36 30.03 20.38
N VAL A 260 8.46 30.96 19.44
CA VAL A 260 9.71 31.59 18.99
C VAL A 260 9.91 32.94 19.65
N VAL A 261 11.09 33.16 20.21
CA VAL A 261 11.56 34.47 20.69
C VAL A 261 12.72 34.92 19.83
N TYR A 262 12.65 36.11 19.31
CA TYR A 262 13.71 36.75 18.52
C TYR A 262 14.58 37.61 19.40
N TYR A 263 15.85 37.75 19.03
CA TYR A 263 16.83 38.58 19.69
C TYR A 263 17.44 39.58 18.73
N ASP A 264 17.70 40.79 19.23
CA ASP A 264 18.48 41.81 18.51
C ASP A 264 19.98 41.49 18.51
N ALA A 265 20.78 42.37 17.89
CA ALA A 265 22.25 42.23 17.83
C ALA A 265 22.93 42.34 19.22
N GLU A 266 22.29 42.92 20.17
CA GLU A 266 22.73 43.06 21.56
C GLU A 266 22.32 41.87 22.44
N GLY A 267 21.53 40.93 21.89
CA GLY A 267 21.02 39.75 22.60
C GLY A 267 19.80 40.04 23.46
N SER A 268 19.14 41.17 23.27
CA SER A 268 17.89 41.49 23.97
C SER A 268 16.70 40.87 23.25
N PRO A 269 15.70 40.31 23.97
CA PRO A 269 14.53 39.73 23.35
C PRO A 269 13.66 40.81 22.70
N LEU A 270 13.23 40.54 21.46
CA LEU A 270 12.29 41.35 20.71
C LEU A 270 10.84 40.97 21.04
N ASN A 271 9.93 41.94 20.91
CA ASN A 271 8.51 41.64 21.03
C ASN A 271 8.02 40.84 19.80
N THR A 272 7.90 39.51 19.96
CA THR A 272 7.49 38.60 18.88
C THR A 272 6.12 38.94 18.34
N TRP A 273 5.19 39.41 19.20
CA TRP A 273 3.85 39.78 18.76
C TRP A 273 3.85 41.00 17.85
N ALA A 274 4.60 42.03 18.21
CA ALA A 274 4.77 43.23 17.38
C ALA A 274 5.39 42.90 16.01
N LEU A 275 6.31 41.92 15.95
CA LEU A 275 6.86 41.43 14.71
C LEU A 275 5.78 40.70 13.88
N ILE A 276 5.00 39.81 14.49
CA ILE A 276 3.91 39.11 13.82
C ILE A 276 2.90 40.12 13.26
N GLU A 277 2.44 41.07 14.05
CA GLU A 277 1.45 42.09 13.67
C GLU A 277 1.96 42.94 12.49
N ARG A 278 3.25 43.35 12.52
CA ARG A 278 3.86 44.12 11.43
C ARG A 278 3.87 43.40 10.11
N TYR A 279 4.12 42.10 10.11
CA TYR A 279 4.19 41.27 8.89
C TYR A 279 2.87 40.63 8.54
N GLN A 280 1.88 40.66 9.43
CA GLN A 280 0.52 40.18 9.16
C GLN A 280 -0.21 41.20 8.26
N THR A 281 0.09 41.13 6.97
CA THR A 281 -0.67 41.87 5.97
C THR A 281 -2.08 41.26 5.86
N GLU A 282 -3.06 42.06 5.39
CA GLU A 282 -4.50 41.72 5.31
C GLU A 282 -4.87 40.48 4.48
N THR A 283 -3.91 39.66 4.10
CA THR A 283 -4.15 38.43 3.35
C THR A 283 -4.22 37.24 4.31
N ASP A 284 -5.42 36.94 4.75
CA ASP A 284 -5.79 35.68 5.37
C ASP A 284 -5.43 34.51 4.44
N GLY A 285 -4.36 33.79 4.75
CA GLY A 285 -3.91 32.68 3.91
C GLY A 285 -3.18 31.60 4.67
N PHE A 286 -3.84 30.97 5.65
CA PHE A 286 -3.41 29.67 6.12
C PHE A 286 -3.75 28.61 5.05
N GLY A 287 -2.75 28.12 4.35
CA GLY A 287 -2.91 27.07 3.34
C GLY A 287 -1.92 25.93 3.59
N GLY A 288 -2.22 25.05 4.51
CA GLY A 288 -1.51 23.77 4.63
C GLY A 288 -2.35 22.64 4.02
N GLY A 289 -1.77 21.84 3.17
CA GLY A 289 -2.38 20.62 2.64
C GLY A 289 -1.60 19.39 3.13
N GLY A 290 -2.29 18.39 3.67
CA GLY A 290 -1.66 17.13 4.07
C GLY A 290 -2.49 15.94 3.64
N ALA A 291 -1.83 14.84 3.29
CA ALA A 291 -2.52 13.59 3.07
C ALA A 291 -3.18 13.13 4.37
N THR A 292 -4.48 12.92 4.36
CA THR A 292 -5.21 12.45 5.54
C THR A 292 -4.77 11.04 5.93
N ALA A 293 -4.93 10.66 7.21
CA ALA A 293 -4.65 9.30 7.67
C ALA A 293 -5.49 8.26 6.89
N ALA A 294 -6.68 8.64 6.43
CA ALA A 294 -7.54 7.80 5.59
C ALA A 294 -6.93 7.55 4.21
N GLU A 295 -6.41 8.58 3.54
CA GLU A 295 -5.73 8.47 2.25
C GLU A 295 -4.46 7.64 2.36
N THR A 296 -3.66 7.89 3.41
CA THR A 296 -2.45 7.11 3.68
C THR A 296 -2.76 5.64 3.98
N GLY A 297 -3.90 5.35 4.64
CA GLY A 297 -4.34 4.00 4.96
C GLY A 297 -4.93 3.25 3.77
N ALA A 298 -5.53 3.96 2.81
CA ALA A 298 -6.24 3.35 1.69
C ALA A 298 -5.35 2.43 0.84
N ILE A 299 -4.10 2.79 0.60
CA ILE A 299 -3.17 1.97 -0.17
C ILE A 299 -2.92 0.61 0.47
N TYR A 300 -2.79 0.54 1.81
CA TYR A 300 -2.58 -0.73 2.52
C TYR A 300 -3.81 -1.63 2.41
N VAL A 301 -5.02 -1.06 2.43
CA VAL A 301 -6.27 -1.80 2.21
C VAL A 301 -6.30 -2.36 0.78
N TRP A 302 -6.00 -1.56 -0.24
CA TRP A 302 -5.95 -2.01 -1.63
C TRP A 302 -4.89 -3.09 -1.85
N CYS A 303 -3.70 -2.94 -1.28
CA CYS A 303 -2.67 -3.99 -1.32
C CYS A 303 -3.16 -5.29 -0.68
N GLY A 304 -3.84 -5.21 0.47
CA GLY A 304 -4.45 -6.36 1.14
C GLY A 304 -5.48 -7.07 0.26
N ILE A 305 -6.38 -6.32 -0.39
CA ILE A 305 -7.38 -6.87 -1.31
C ILE A 305 -6.71 -7.59 -2.49
N VAL A 306 -5.71 -6.97 -3.12
CA VAL A 306 -4.97 -7.55 -4.26
C VAL A 306 -4.27 -8.85 -3.84
N ILE A 307 -3.65 -8.89 -2.67
CA ILE A 307 -2.98 -10.10 -2.14
C ILE A 307 -4.00 -11.22 -1.89
N VAL A 308 -5.13 -10.92 -1.23
CA VAL A 308 -6.19 -11.91 -0.96
C VAL A 308 -6.75 -12.48 -2.26
N LEU A 309 -7.07 -11.63 -3.23
CA LEU A 309 -7.53 -12.07 -4.55
C LEU A 309 -6.49 -12.94 -5.26
N GLY A 310 -5.21 -12.56 -5.20
CA GLY A 310 -4.12 -13.36 -5.75
C GLY A 310 -4.04 -14.76 -5.13
N ILE A 311 -4.14 -14.86 -3.81
CA ILE A 311 -4.14 -16.14 -3.07
C ILE A 311 -5.35 -16.99 -3.48
N VAL A 312 -6.55 -16.41 -3.58
CA VAL A 312 -7.77 -17.12 -4.01
C VAL A 312 -7.61 -17.66 -5.42
N MET A 313 -7.07 -16.87 -6.34
CA MET A 313 -6.83 -17.30 -7.73
C MET A 313 -5.79 -18.43 -7.80
N VAL A 314 -4.70 -18.36 -7.07
CA VAL A 314 -3.69 -19.42 -7.01
C VAL A 314 -4.31 -20.71 -6.45
N ARG A 315 -5.10 -20.62 -5.37
CA ARG A 315 -5.83 -21.78 -4.81
C ARG A 315 -6.80 -22.38 -5.81
N TYR A 316 -7.54 -21.56 -6.54
CA TYR A 316 -8.48 -22.02 -7.57
C TYR A 316 -7.77 -22.86 -8.64
N PHE A 317 -6.58 -22.47 -9.09
CA PHE A 317 -5.83 -23.22 -10.09
C PHE A 317 -5.13 -24.45 -9.53
N LEU A 318 -4.63 -24.42 -8.29
CA LEU A 318 -3.87 -25.53 -7.71
C LEU A 318 -4.74 -26.56 -6.98
N CYS A 319 -5.86 -26.12 -6.38
CA CYS A 319 -6.79 -26.97 -5.64
C CYS A 319 -8.20 -26.83 -6.22
N PRO A 320 -8.48 -27.40 -7.42
CA PRO A 320 -9.83 -27.41 -7.96
C PRO A 320 -10.74 -28.18 -7.01
N GLU A 321 -11.80 -27.54 -6.51
CA GLU A 321 -12.80 -28.21 -5.69
C GLU A 321 -13.37 -29.41 -6.43
N PRO A 322 -13.53 -30.60 -5.76
CA PRO A 322 -14.21 -31.73 -6.38
C PRO A 322 -15.63 -31.27 -6.73
N LYS A 323 -16.00 -31.40 -8.01
CA LYS A 323 -17.36 -31.10 -8.47
C LYS A 323 -18.32 -31.88 -7.59
N LYS A 324 -19.10 -31.22 -6.74
CA LYS A 324 -20.24 -31.83 -6.04
C LYS A 324 -21.10 -32.46 -7.10
N GLU A 325 -21.13 -33.81 -7.13
CA GLU A 325 -22.10 -34.55 -7.94
C GLU A 325 -23.50 -34.02 -7.58
N ARG A 326 -24.14 -33.36 -8.54
CA ARG A 326 -25.55 -33.03 -8.43
C ARG A 326 -26.26 -34.38 -8.31
N LYS A 327 -26.63 -34.77 -7.08
CA LYS A 327 -27.59 -35.85 -6.88
C LYS A 327 -28.78 -35.51 -7.75
N LYS A 328 -28.95 -36.27 -8.85
CA LYS A 328 -30.18 -36.26 -9.63
C LYS A 328 -31.31 -36.58 -8.68
N ALA A 329 -32.12 -35.58 -8.38
CA ALA A 329 -33.36 -35.76 -7.62
C ALA A 329 -34.15 -36.84 -8.34
N GLY A 330 -34.31 -37.99 -7.67
CA GLY A 330 -35.11 -39.10 -8.18
C GLY A 330 -36.51 -38.60 -8.50
N LYS A 331 -36.92 -38.83 -9.74
CA LYS A 331 -38.27 -38.61 -10.19
C LYS A 331 -39.17 -39.50 -9.31
N PRO A 332 -40.25 -38.99 -8.69
CA PRO A 332 -41.18 -39.86 -7.98
C PRO A 332 -41.82 -40.86 -8.94
N GLU A 333 -41.67 -42.10 -8.60
CA GLU A 333 -42.27 -43.24 -9.31
C GLU A 333 -43.81 -43.17 -9.09
N ASN A 334 -44.57 -42.91 -10.15
CA ASN A 334 -46.03 -42.97 -10.11
C ASN A 334 -46.44 -44.40 -9.81
N GLN A 335 -47.05 -44.64 -8.66
CA GLN A 335 -47.82 -45.87 -8.40
C GLN A 335 -49.14 -45.81 -9.19
N PRO A 336 -49.50 -46.87 -9.95
CA PRO A 336 -50.83 -47.00 -10.50
C PRO A 336 -51.80 -47.52 -9.42
N GLN A 337 -53.03 -46.98 -9.46
CA GLN A 337 -54.20 -47.44 -8.72
C GLN A 337 -54.70 -48.77 -9.28
#